data_26e08d415d95c4d247f3434726c3c71a
#
_entry.id   26e08d415d95c4d247f3434726c3c71a
#
_cell.length_a   1.000
_cell.length_b   1.000
_cell.length_c   1.000
_cell.angle_alpha   90.00
_cell.angle_beta   90.00
_cell.angle_gamma   90.00
#
_symmetry.space_group_name_H-M   'P 1'
#
loop_
_entity.id
_entity.type
_entity.pdbx_description
1 polymer ?
#
loop_
_entity_poly.entity_id
_entity_poly.type
_entity_poly.pdbx_seq_one_letter_code
_entity_poly.pdbx_strand_id
1 'polypeptide(L)'
;DNVKKISKSQRELAWREMAKQVAHEIKNPLTPMKLSVQSFKQRFNSKDPKIEEKVKDFSETLVQQIDVLSSISTAFSHFAELPAQKNENIDIITTTKLALEIFNEKNILFESKIASLKVKIDRTTLIRIITNLVKNSIQATENLRQPKIAIRIKKIRNKAIIEIEDNGMGISRKNRDKIFEPKFTTKSKGMGLGLSIIKNLVTNYNGEIDFKSTKGKTTFKIELPIYK
;
A
#
# COMPACT_ATOMS: atom_id res chain seq x y z
N ASP A 1 -28.12 -19.14 -0.08
CA ASP A 1 -27.53 -19.31 -1.44
C ASP A 1 -27.42 -17.99 -2.23
N ASN A 2 -28.36 -17.07 -2.16
CA ASN A 2 -28.34 -15.82 -2.90
C ASN A 2 -27.16 -14.89 -2.48
N VAL A 3 -26.83 -14.80 -1.21
CA VAL A 3 -25.71 -13.93 -0.72
C VAL A 3 -24.35 -14.43 -1.23
N LYS A 4 -24.14 -15.74 -1.30
CA LYS A 4 -22.92 -16.33 -1.87
C LYS A 4 -22.80 -16.11 -3.38
N LYS A 5 -23.91 -16.17 -4.11
CA LYS A 5 -23.97 -15.87 -5.55
C LYS A 5 -23.67 -14.40 -5.87
N ILE A 6 -24.26 -13.47 -5.10
CA ILE A 6 -24.02 -12.03 -5.23
C ILE A 6 -22.55 -11.69 -4.95
N SER A 7 -21.98 -12.28 -3.88
CA SER A 7 -20.57 -12.11 -3.54
C SER A 7 -19.62 -12.64 -4.63
N LYS A 8 -19.95 -13.77 -5.27
CA LYS A 8 -19.17 -14.34 -6.38
C LYS A 8 -19.23 -13.46 -7.63
N SER A 9 -20.43 -12.97 -7.99
CA SER A 9 -20.62 -12.08 -9.14
C SER A 9 -19.90 -10.74 -8.97
N GLN A 10 -19.97 -10.13 -7.80
CA GLN A 10 -19.22 -8.90 -7.49
C GLN A 10 -17.71 -9.11 -7.54
N ARG A 11 -17.23 -10.27 -7.11
CA ARG A 11 -15.83 -10.68 -7.22
C ARG A 11 -15.36 -10.81 -8.68
N GLU A 12 -16.17 -11.45 -9.52
CA GLU A 12 -15.84 -11.60 -10.94
C GLU A 12 -15.80 -10.25 -11.68
N LEU A 13 -16.71 -9.33 -11.36
CA LEU A 13 -16.71 -7.97 -11.91
C LEU A 13 -15.46 -7.21 -11.48
N ALA A 14 -15.14 -7.20 -10.19
CA ALA A 14 -13.93 -6.58 -9.67
C ALA A 14 -12.65 -7.17 -10.29
N TRP A 15 -12.61 -8.49 -10.51
CA TRP A 15 -11.51 -9.18 -11.19
C TRP A 15 -11.34 -8.73 -12.65
N ARG A 16 -12.45 -8.63 -13.40
CA ARG A 16 -12.41 -8.18 -14.80
C ARG A 16 -11.95 -6.73 -14.93
N GLU A 17 -12.43 -5.86 -14.06
CA GLU A 17 -11.98 -4.46 -14.04
C GLU A 17 -10.51 -4.33 -13.69
N MET A 18 -10.04 -5.09 -12.69
CA MET A 18 -8.63 -5.13 -12.30
C MET A 18 -7.75 -5.67 -13.42
N ALA A 19 -8.13 -6.78 -14.07
CA ALA A 19 -7.36 -7.34 -15.18
C ALA A 19 -7.22 -6.34 -16.34
N LYS A 20 -8.29 -5.63 -16.68
CA LYS A 20 -8.28 -4.56 -17.69
C LYS A 20 -7.36 -3.42 -17.27
N GLN A 21 -7.41 -3.04 -15.99
CA GLN A 21 -6.56 -1.99 -15.45
C GLN A 21 -5.08 -2.38 -15.47
N VAL A 22 -4.74 -3.58 -14.99
CA VAL A 22 -3.35 -4.09 -15.00
C VAL A 22 -2.79 -4.12 -16.42
N ALA A 23 -3.59 -4.56 -17.40
CA ALA A 23 -3.18 -4.53 -18.80
C ALA A 23 -2.86 -3.10 -19.28
N HIS A 24 -3.64 -2.11 -18.91
CA HIS A 24 -3.37 -0.71 -19.21
C HIS A 24 -2.12 -0.18 -18.49
N GLU A 25 -1.96 -0.51 -17.22
CA GLU A 25 -0.82 -0.05 -16.42
C GLU A 25 0.49 -0.73 -16.84
N ILE A 26 0.46 -1.97 -17.32
CA ILE A 26 1.63 -2.63 -17.95
C ILE A 26 2.00 -1.94 -19.27
N LYS A 27 1.01 -1.55 -20.07
CA LYS A 27 1.24 -0.89 -21.37
C LYS A 27 1.90 0.48 -21.19
N ASN A 28 1.60 1.19 -20.11
CA ASN A 28 2.13 2.52 -19.85
C ASN A 28 3.66 2.57 -19.74
N PRO A 29 4.37 1.74 -18.96
CA PRO A 29 5.81 1.71 -18.93
C PRO A 29 6.43 1.02 -20.15
N LEU A 30 5.75 0.05 -20.78
CA LEU A 30 6.26 -0.64 -21.97
C LEU A 30 6.40 0.29 -23.18
N THR A 31 5.48 1.25 -23.35
CA THR A 31 5.54 2.19 -24.47
C THR A 31 6.80 3.08 -24.43
N PRO A 32 7.12 3.80 -23.34
CA PRO A 32 8.34 4.58 -23.26
C PRO A 32 9.60 3.71 -23.30
N MET A 33 9.59 2.49 -22.72
CA MET A 33 10.72 1.56 -22.88
C MET A 33 10.98 1.24 -24.34
N LYS A 34 9.96 0.86 -25.09
CA LYS A 34 10.08 0.56 -26.53
C LYS A 34 10.61 1.75 -27.30
N LEU A 35 10.07 2.95 -27.06
CA LEU A 35 10.53 4.18 -27.72
C LEU A 35 11.98 4.52 -27.35
N SER A 36 12.37 4.34 -26.09
CA SER A 36 13.74 4.54 -25.62
C SER A 36 14.72 3.61 -26.34
N VAL A 37 14.38 2.31 -26.40
CA VAL A 37 15.19 1.31 -27.12
C VAL A 37 15.29 1.64 -28.60
N GLN A 38 14.19 1.98 -29.26
CA GLN A 38 14.18 2.34 -30.67
C GLN A 38 15.02 3.59 -30.96
N SER A 39 14.85 4.63 -30.14
CA SER A 39 15.63 5.88 -30.25
C SER A 39 17.12 5.64 -30.04
N PHE A 40 17.46 4.85 -29.01
CA PHE A 40 18.85 4.50 -28.74
C PHE A 40 19.47 3.73 -29.92
N LYS A 41 18.77 2.70 -30.42
CA LYS A 41 19.21 1.90 -31.58
C LYS A 41 19.47 2.78 -32.82
N GLN A 42 18.60 3.76 -33.09
CA GLN A 42 18.74 4.63 -34.28
C GLN A 42 19.86 5.66 -34.14
N ARG A 43 20.15 6.12 -32.90
CA ARG A 43 21.12 7.20 -32.65
C ARG A 43 22.44 6.70 -32.09
N PHE A 44 22.57 5.39 -31.91
CA PHE A 44 23.81 4.82 -31.35
C PHE A 44 25.00 5.08 -32.28
N ASN A 45 26.04 5.73 -31.76
CA ASN A 45 27.32 5.94 -32.40
C ASN A 45 28.43 5.67 -31.38
N SER A 46 29.20 4.60 -31.60
CA SER A 46 30.29 4.20 -30.72
C SER A 46 31.42 5.21 -30.64
N LYS A 47 31.51 6.13 -31.59
CA LYS A 47 32.53 7.21 -31.66
C LYS A 47 32.03 8.51 -31.02
N ASP A 48 30.81 8.56 -30.50
CA ASP A 48 30.28 9.73 -29.81
C ASP A 48 31.03 9.95 -28.48
N PRO A 49 31.66 11.13 -28.27
CA PRO A 49 32.38 11.38 -27.00
C PRO A 49 31.48 11.33 -25.74
N LYS A 50 30.15 11.42 -25.89
CA LYS A 50 29.17 11.35 -24.84
C LYS A 50 28.45 10.00 -24.79
N ILE A 51 28.99 8.96 -25.40
CA ILE A 51 28.31 7.67 -25.50
C ILE A 51 28.05 7.03 -24.11
N GLU A 52 29.00 7.16 -23.20
CA GLU A 52 28.85 6.62 -21.82
C GLU A 52 27.71 7.30 -21.07
N GLU A 53 27.57 8.62 -21.15
CA GLU A 53 26.47 9.38 -20.54
C GLU A 53 25.14 8.95 -21.16
N LYS A 54 25.06 8.82 -22.48
CA LYS A 54 23.86 8.38 -23.20
C LYS A 54 23.47 6.94 -22.85
N VAL A 55 24.43 6.04 -22.69
CA VAL A 55 24.18 4.64 -22.23
C VAL A 55 23.67 4.63 -20.80
N LYS A 56 24.25 5.46 -19.93
CA LYS A 56 23.82 5.58 -18.54
C LYS A 56 22.36 6.06 -18.45
N ASP A 57 22.03 7.18 -19.10
CA ASP A 57 20.67 7.74 -19.10
C ASP A 57 19.64 6.76 -19.69
N PHE A 58 20.01 6.06 -20.76
CA PHE A 58 19.20 5.02 -21.36
C PHE A 58 18.94 3.86 -20.38
N SER A 59 20.00 3.38 -19.72
CA SER A 59 19.91 2.28 -18.76
C SER A 59 19.07 2.67 -17.53
N GLU A 60 19.28 3.87 -16.98
CA GLU A 60 18.51 4.41 -15.85
C GLU A 60 17.03 4.52 -16.21
N THR A 61 16.71 5.00 -17.42
CA THR A 61 15.32 5.06 -17.91
C THR A 61 14.68 3.68 -17.96
N LEU A 62 15.38 2.67 -18.48
CA LEU A 62 14.86 1.30 -18.55
C LEU A 62 14.66 0.71 -17.17
N VAL A 63 15.64 0.85 -16.26
CA VAL A 63 15.53 0.35 -14.89
C VAL A 63 14.33 0.96 -14.18
N GLN A 64 14.11 2.28 -14.31
CA GLN A 64 12.94 2.93 -13.71
C GLN A 64 11.62 2.34 -14.22
N GLN A 65 11.50 2.04 -15.51
CA GLN A 65 10.28 1.45 -16.07
C GLN A 65 10.10 -0.01 -15.65
N ILE A 66 11.19 -0.77 -15.49
CA ILE A 66 11.17 -2.15 -14.96
C ILE A 66 10.70 -2.13 -13.51
N ASP A 67 11.16 -1.19 -12.68
CA ASP A 67 10.72 -1.04 -11.30
C ASP A 67 9.21 -0.75 -11.21
N VAL A 68 8.68 0.06 -12.14
CA VAL A 68 7.24 0.30 -12.25
C VAL A 68 6.50 -0.99 -12.59
N LEU A 69 6.96 -1.76 -13.57
CA LEU A 69 6.38 -3.06 -13.94
C LEU A 69 6.40 -4.07 -12.78
N SER A 70 7.52 -4.14 -12.07
CA SER A 70 7.66 -4.99 -10.87
C SER A 70 6.64 -4.61 -9.79
N SER A 71 6.43 -3.30 -9.59
CA SER A 71 5.44 -2.79 -8.65
C SER A 71 4.01 -3.15 -9.05
N ILE A 72 3.68 -3.06 -10.35
CA ILE A 72 2.37 -3.46 -10.89
C ILE A 72 2.15 -4.96 -10.71
N SER A 73 3.16 -5.79 -11.05
CA SER A 73 3.11 -7.23 -10.88
C SER A 73 2.89 -7.63 -9.42
N THR A 74 3.62 -7.02 -8.51
CA THR A 74 3.47 -7.25 -7.07
C THR A 74 2.07 -6.87 -6.58
N ALA A 75 1.53 -5.74 -7.00
CA ALA A 75 0.18 -5.32 -6.62
C ALA A 75 -0.90 -6.24 -7.20
N PHE A 76 -0.71 -6.72 -8.43
CA PHE A 76 -1.61 -7.67 -9.06
C PHE A 76 -1.56 -9.05 -8.39
N SER A 77 -0.37 -9.59 -8.11
CA SER A 77 -0.21 -10.83 -7.35
C SER A 77 -0.92 -10.74 -6.01
N HIS A 78 -0.75 -9.62 -5.31
CA HIS A 78 -1.43 -9.38 -4.04
C HIS A 78 -2.95 -9.26 -4.16
N PHE A 79 -3.48 -8.85 -5.30
CA PHE A 79 -4.92 -8.85 -5.56
C PHE A 79 -5.41 -10.24 -5.97
N ALA A 80 -4.63 -10.97 -6.77
CA ALA A 80 -4.92 -12.33 -7.20
C ALA A 80 -4.90 -13.33 -6.04
N GLU A 81 -3.97 -13.14 -5.12
CA GLU A 81 -3.83 -13.88 -3.87
C GLU A 81 -4.76 -13.33 -2.77
N LEU A 82 -6.03 -13.01 -3.07
CA LEU A 82 -7.01 -12.89 -1.98
C LEU A 82 -7.19 -14.31 -1.41
N PRO A 83 -6.50 -14.67 -0.31
CA PRO A 83 -6.63 -16.00 0.27
C PRO A 83 -8.09 -16.20 0.62
N ALA A 84 -8.57 -17.43 0.47
CA ALA A 84 -9.78 -17.84 1.17
C ALA A 84 -9.60 -17.38 2.62
N GLN A 85 -10.53 -16.55 3.13
CA GLN A 85 -10.43 -15.92 4.45
C GLN A 85 -10.02 -16.96 5.49
N LYS A 86 -8.72 -17.03 5.80
CA LYS A 86 -8.26 -17.79 6.95
C LYS A 86 -8.59 -16.95 8.18
N ASN A 87 -9.67 -17.33 8.82
CA ASN A 87 -10.07 -16.73 10.08
C ASN A 87 -9.25 -17.35 11.21
N GLU A 88 -8.07 -16.83 11.45
CA GLU A 88 -7.20 -17.24 12.55
C GLU A 88 -7.43 -16.33 13.77
N ASN A 89 -7.42 -16.94 14.96
CA ASN A 89 -7.38 -16.14 16.19
C ASN A 89 -5.95 -15.70 16.46
N ILE A 90 -5.61 -14.49 16.09
CA ILE A 90 -4.26 -13.95 16.26
C ILE A 90 -4.21 -12.86 17.33
N ASP A 91 -3.06 -12.74 17.97
CA ASP A 91 -2.76 -11.60 18.83
C ASP A 91 -2.26 -10.43 17.98
N ILE A 92 -3.05 -9.34 17.92
CA ILE A 92 -2.71 -8.16 17.12
C ILE A 92 -1.48 -7.42 17.66
N ILE A 93 -1.19 -7.52 18.97
CA ILE A 93 -0.02 -6.87 19.57
C ILE A 93 1.27 -7.50 19.02
N THR A 94 1.37 -8.82 19.17
CA THR A 94 2.53 -9.59 18.69
C THR A 94 2.68 -9.50 17.17
N THR A 95 1.55 -9.62 16.44
CA THR A 95 1.58 -9.57 14.97
C THR A 95 1.96 -8.17 14.46
N THR A 96 1.50 -7.09 15.13
CA THR A 96 1.90 -5.74 14.75
C THR A 96 3.39 -5.50 15.03
N LYS A 97 3.92 -5.95 16.18
CA LYS A 97 5.36 -5.87 16.44
C LYS A 97 6.18 -6.58 15.35
N LEU A 98 5.79 -7.81 15.00
CA LEU A 98 6.44 -8.56 13.92
C LEU A 98 6.40 -7.79 12.58
N ALA A 99 5.27 -7.14 12.25
CA ALA A 99 5.17 -6.32 11.05
C ALA A 99 6.11 -5.11 11.06
N LEU A 100 6.42 -4.58 12.24
CA LEU A 100 7.31 -3.43 12.41
C LEU A 100 8.80 -3.80 12.35
N GLU A 101 9.17 -5.06 12.61
CA GLU A 101 10.56 -5.55 12.50
C GLU A 101 11.15 -5.42 11.08
N ILE A 102 10.27 -5.36 10.05
CA ILE A 102 10.67 -5.14 8.65
C ILE A 102 11.29 -3.74 8.45
N PHE A 103 10.92 -2.79 9.31
CA PHE A 103 11.36 -1.40 9.22
C PHE A 103 12.52 -1.17 10.20
N ASN A 104 13.69 -0.92 9.68
CA ASN A 104 14.86 -0.59 10.49
C ASN A 104 14.92 0.92 10.83
N GLU A 105 13.80 1.48 11.28
CA GLU A 105 13.58 2.92 11.44
C GLU A 105 13.44 3.28 12.93
N LYS A 106 14.40 4.02 13.48
CA LYS A 106 14.40 4.47 14.89
C LYS A 106 13.27 5.43 15.26
N ASN A 107 12.60 6.00 14.27
CA ASN A 107 11.52 6.99 14.42
C ASN A 107 10.13 6.36 14.45
N ILE A 108 10.03 5.02 14.48
CA ILE A 108 8.78 4.27 14.60
C ILE A 108 8.62 3.84 16.06
N LEU A 109 7.56 4.35 16.73
CA LEU A 109 7.25 4.03 18.12
C LEU A 109 6.01 3.14 18.18
N PHE A 110 6.09 2.07 18.96
CA PHE A 110 4.96 1.20 19.26
C PHE A 110 4.51 1.38 20.70
N GLU A 111 3.24 1.67 20.92
CA GLU A 111 2.64 1.90 22.22
C GLU A 111 1.39 1.03 22.41
N SER A 112 1.35 0.24 23.47
CA SER A 112 0.16 -0.47 23.90
C SER A 112 0.15 -0.64 25.42
N LYS A 113 -0.98 -0.33 26.04
CA LYS A 113 -1.22 -0.63 27.46
C LYS A 113 -1.77 -2.04 27.69
N ILE A 114 -1.98 -2.79 26.61
CA ILE A 114 -2.57 -4.13 26.62
C ILE A 114 -1.48 -5.11 26.23
N ALA A 115 -1.29 -6.15 27.01
CA ALA A 115 -0.27 -7.16 26.74
C ALA A 115 -0.64 -8.10 25.58
N SER A 116 -1.92 -8.44 25.44
CA SER A 116 -2.44 -9.33 24.39
C SER A 116 -3.88 -8.95 24.04
N LEU A 117 -4.20 -8.96 22.74
CA LEU A 117 -5.55 -8.68 22.25
C LEU A 117 -5.83 -9.54 21.02
N LYS A 118 -6.71 -10.53 21.17
CA LYS A 118 -7.04 -11.46 20.09
C LYS A 118 -8.14 -10.94 19.18
N VAL A 119 -7.93 -11.07 17.89
CA VAL A 119 -8.90 -10.79 16.82
C VAL A 119 -8.90 -11.93 15.81
N LYS A 120 -9.99 -12.05 15.06
CA LYS A 120 -10.14 -13.09 14.04
C LYS A 120 -9.81 -12.50 12.66
N ILE A 121 -8.58 -12.67 12.24
CA ILE A 121 -8.05 -12.16 10.96
C ILE A 121 -6.88 -13.06 10.53
N ASP A 122 -6.63 -13.16 9.23
CA ASP A 122 -5.43 -13.80 8.72
C ASP A 122 -4.18 -12.98 9.10
N ARG A 123 -3.15 -13.68 9.59
CA ARG A 123 -1.89 -13.07 10.06
C ARG A 123 -1.21 -12.25 8.96
N THR A 124 -1.12 -12.81 7.74
CA THR A 124 -0.44 -12.15 6.62
C THR A 124 -1.22 -10.92 6.16
N THR A 125 -2.55 -10.98 6.24
CA THR A 125 -3.43 -9.84 5.96
C THR A 125 -3.18 -8.69 6.95
N LEU A 126 -3.09 -8.96 8.25
CA LEU A 126 -2.81 -7.92 9.24
C LEU A 126 -1.41 -7.31 9.03
N ILE A 127 -0.38 -8.15 8.84
CA ILE A 127 0.98 -7.68 8.53
C ILE A 127 0.96 -6.76 7.30
N ARG A 128 0.25 -7.15 6.24
CA ARG A 128 0.12 -6.35 5.02
C ARG A 128 -0.56 -5.01 5.25
N ILE A 129 -1.64 -4.96 6.04
CA ILE A 129 -2.33 -3.72 6.39
C ILE A 129 -1.35 -2.78 7.11
N ILE A 130 -0.69 -3.27 8.16
CA ILE A 130 0.24 -2.47 8.97
C ILE A 130 1.42 -1.97 8.13
N THR A 131 2.07 -2.85 7.37
CA THR A 131 3.25 -2.47 6.57
C THR A 131 2.91 -1.45 5.50
N ASN A 132 1.75 -1.54 4.85
CA ASN A 132 1.33 -0.55 3.86
C ASN A 132 1.05 0.83 4.48
N LEU A 133 0.38 0.89 5.64
CA LEU A 133 0.12 2.16 6.31
C LEU A 133 1.41 2.78 6.84
N VAL A 134 2.31 1.98 7.44
CA VAL A 134 3.62 2.46 7.91
C VAL A 134 4.47 2.96 6.74
N LYS A 135 4.53 2.26 5.60
CA LYS A 135 5.19 2.74 4.38
C LYS A 135 4.63 4.08 3.91
N ASN A 136 3.31 4.27 3.97
CA ASN A 136 2.70 5.54 3.63
C ASN A 136 3.13 6.66 4.59
N SER A 137 3.22 6.37 5.88
CA SER A 137 3.69 7.32 6.91
C SER A 137 5.17 7.66 6.73
N ILE A 138 6.04 6.68 6.45
CA ILE A 138 7.47 6.91 6.15
C ILE A 138 7.60 7.87 4.96
N GLN A 139 6.89 7.59 3.86
CA GLN A 139 6.91 8.45 2.67
C GLN A 139 6.35 9.86 2.93
N ALA A 140 5.33 9.99 3.78
CA ALA A 140 4.77 11.29 4.15
C ALA A 140 5.73 12.14 5.00
N THR A 141 6.67 11.50 5.68
CA THR A 141 7.65 12.13 6.58
C THR A 141 9.07 12.20 6.01
N GLU A 142 9.32 11.67 4.82
CA GLU A 142 10.65 11.51 4.19
C GLU A 142 11.46 12.82 4.15
N ASN A 143 10.79 13.94 3.89
CA ASN A 143 11.44 15.25 3.79
C ASN A 143 11.50 16.01 5.12
N LEU A 144 11.14 15.38 6.23
CA LEU A 144 11.18 16.02 7.53
C LEU A 144 12.53 15.82 8.22
N ARG A 145 12.99 16.86 8.90
CA ARG A 145 14.21 16.79 9.70
C ARG A 145 14.09 15.85 10.91
N GLN A 146 12.86 15.72 11.43
CA GLN A 146 12.52 14.88 12.58
C GLN A 146 11.23 14.10 12.28
N PRO A 147 11.30 13.01 11.48
CA PRO A 147 10.14 12.17 11.24
C PRO A 147 9.72 11.45 12.52
N LYS A 148 8.41 11.36 12.77
CA LYS A 148 7.84 10.62 13.90
C LYS A 148 6.64 9.83 13.43
N ILE A 149 6.64 8.54 13.71
CA ILE A 149 5.55 7.63 13.42
C ILE A 149 5.22 6.88 14.70
N ALA A 150 3.95 6.90 15.11
CA ALA A 150 3.50 6.20 16.31
C ALA A 150 2.38 5.23 15.98
N ILE A 151 2.53 3.99 16.41
CA ILE A 151 1.53 2.95 16.30
C ILE A 151 0.95 2.68 17.68
N ARG A 152 -0.36 2.85 17.84
CA ARG A 152 -1.05 2.63 19.11
C ARG A 152 -2.13 1.58 18.96
N ILE A 153 -2.18 0.65 19.91
CA ILE A 153 -3.24 -0.36 19.97
C ILE A 153 -4.00 -0.20 21.28
N LYS A 154 -5.33 -0.13 21.14
CA LYS A 154 -6.28 0.06 22.24
C LYS A 154 -7.45 -0.89 22.10
N LYS A 155 -8.09 -1.23 23.23
CA LYS A 155 -9.38 -1.88 23.26
C LYS A 155 -10.45 -0.86 23.65
N ILE A 156 -11.47 -0.71 22.81
CA ILE A 156 -12.63 0.14 23.12
C ILE A 156 -13.87 -0.72 22.96
N ARG A 157 -14.55 -0.98 24.08
CA ARG A 157 -15.71 -1.90 24.12
C ARG A 157 -15.34 -3.27 23.51
N ASN A 158 -15.99 -3.64 22.43
CA ASN A 158 -15.81 -4.93 21.73
C ASN A 158 -14.99 -4.78 20.44
N LYS A 159 -14.21 -3.70 20.32
CA LYS A 159 -13.37 -3.41 19.15
C LYS A 159 -11.90 -3.26 19.54
N ALA A 160 -11.03 -3.85 18.76
CA ALA A 160 -9.61 -3.57 18.75
C ALA A 160 -9.36 -2.38 17.82
N ILE A 161 -8.68 -1.36 18.33
CA ILE A 161 -8.37 -0.13 17.60
C ILE A 161 -6.87 -0.08 17.36
N ILE A 162 -6.49 0.05 16.10
CA ILE A 162 -5.10 0.28 15.69
C ILE A 162 -5.03 1.68 15.11
N GLU A 163 -4.22 2.54 15.70
CA GLU A 163 -3.95 3.90 15.21
C GLU A 163 -2.52 3.98 14.71
N ILE A 164 -2.33 4.49 13.50
CA ILE A 164 -1.01 4.79 12.91
C ILE A 164 -0.98 6.29 12.64
N GLU A 165 -0.13 6.97 13.35
CA GLU A 165 0.00 8.43 13.36
C GLU A 165 1.35 8.84 12.83
N ASP A 166 1.40 9.82 11.94
CA ASP A 166 2.62 10.45 11.44
C ASP A 166 2.56 11.98 11.57
N ASN A 167 3.72 12.62 11.63
CA ASN A 167 3.88 14.05 11.60
C ASN A 167 4.17 14.61 10.21
N GLY A 168 3.77 13.89 9.15
CA GLY A 168 4.03 14.21 7.75
C GLY A 168 3.26 15.42 7.23
N MET A 169 3.35 15.62 5.90
CA MET A 169 2.74 16.77 5.23
C MET A 169 1.22 16.87 5.37
N GLY A 170 0.55 15.79 5.77
CA GLY A 170 -0.91 15.71 5.84
C GLY A 170 -1.58 15.44 4.49
N ILE A 171 -2.90 15.32 4.53
CA ILE A 171 -3.74 15.07 3.35
C ILE A 171 -4.56 16.34 3.06
N SER A 172 -4.39 16.90 1.87
CA SER A 172 -5.09 18.11 1.46
C SER A 172 -6.62 17.90 1.45
N ARG A 173 -7.39 18.93 1.79
CA ARG A 173 -8.86 18.87 1.86
C ARG A 173 -9.50 18.29 0.58
N LYS A 174 -9.02 18.73 -0.59
CA LYS A 174 -9.52 18.30 -1.90
C LYS A 174 -9.33 16.80 -2.20
N ASN A 175 -8.43 16.14 -1.46
CA ASN A 175 -8.07 14.75 -1.69
C ASN A 175 -8.73 13.79 -0.69
N ARG A 176 -9.29 14.30 0.42
CA ARG A 176 -9.78 13.48 1.54
C ARG A 176 -10.85 12.48 1.14
N ASP A 177 -11.77 12.90 0.32
CA ASP A 177 -12.88 12.03 -0.12
C ASP A 177 -12.41 10.92 -1.08
N LYS A 178 -11.23 11.11 -1.70
CA LYS A 178 -10.72 10.24 -2.77
C LYS A 178 -9.61 9.28 -2.33
N ILE A 179 -9.03 9.43 -1.12
CA ILE A 179 -7.84 8.65 -0.74
C ILE A 179 -8.07 7.14 -0.71
N PHE A 180 -9.32 6.69 -0.53
CA PHE A 180 -9.71 5.28 -0.59
C PHE A 180 -10.26 4.84 -1.94
N GLU A 181 -10.36 5.75 -2.90
CA GLU A 181 -10.74 5.39 -4.28
C GLU A 181 -9.59 4.65 -4.96
N PRO A 182 -9.88 3.61 -5.75
CA PRO A 182 -8.88 2.99 -6.61
C PRO A 182 -8.25 4.03 -7.54
N LYS A 183 -6.93 3.88 -7.80
CA LYS A 183 -6.14 4.78 -8.68
C LYS A 183 -5.86 6.17 -8.12
N PHE A 184 -6.37 6.52 -6.97
CA PHE A 184 -6.06 7.81 -6.40
C PHE A 184 -4.65 7.82 -5.79
N THR A 185 -3.78 8.66 -6.34
CA THR A 185 -2.43 8.88 -5.83
C THR A 185 -2.00 10.33 -6.03
N THR A 186 -1.27 10.85 -5.08
CA THR A 186 -0.56 12.14 -5.20
C THR A 186 0.93 11.93 -5.45
N LYS A 187 1.37 10.67 -5.57
CA LYS A 187 2.77 10.27 -5.72
C LYS A 187 3.08 9.99 -7.18
N SER A 188 4.19 10.50 -7.68
CA SER A 188 4.64 10.30 -9.07
C SER A 188 4.88 8.83 -9.45
N LYS A 189 5.23 7.98 -8.47
CA LYS A 189 5.50 6.54 -8.66
C LYS A 189 4.45 5.64 -7.97
N GLY A 190 3.34 6.19 -7.51
CA GLY A 190 2.31 5.43 -6.77
C GLY A 190 1.16 4.98 -7.66
N MET A 191 0.79 3.70 -7.63
CA MET A 191 -0.35 3.16 -8.38
C MET A 191 -1.73 3.55 -7.81
N GLY A 192 -1.79 4.21 -6.65
CA GLY A 192 -3.05 4.59 -6.01
C GLY A 192 -3.92 3.42 -5.54
N LEU A 193 -3.36 2.22 -5.42
CA LEU A 193 -4.10 1.02 -5.01
C LEU A 193 -3.96 0.68 -3.52
N GLY A 194 -2.95 1.21 -2.83
CA GLY A 194 -2.62 0.82 -1.47
C GLY A 194 -3.76 0.99 -0.47
N LEU A 195 -4.33 2.18 -0.38
CA LEU A 195 -5.39 2.50 0.59
C LEU A 195 -6.73 1.86 0.23
N SER A 196 -7.08 1.74 -1.05
CA SER A 196 -8.28 1.04 -1.49
C SER A 196 -8.23 -0.46 -1.17
N ILE A 197 -7.07 -1.09 -1.36
CA ILE A 197 -6.83 -2.49 -0.97
C ILE A 197 -6.98 -2.66 0.56
N ILE A 198 -6.36 -1.78 1.36
CA ILE A 198 -6.47 -1.82 2.81
C ILE A 198 -7.92 -1.71 3.26
N LYS A 199 -8.69 -0.78 2.68
CA LYS A 199 -10.11 -0.63 2.99
C LYS A 199 -10.87 -1.93 2.73
N ASN A 200 -10.67 -2.55 1.58
CA ASN A 200 -11.30 -3.83 1.24
C ASN A 200 -10.88 -4.96 2.19
N LEU A 201 -9.58 -5.06 2.51
CA LEU A 201 -9.08 -6.07 3.45
C LEU A 201 -9.72 -5.91 4.83
N VAL A 202 -9.77 -4.69 5.38
CA VAL A 202 -10.37 -4.41 6.68
C VAL A 202 -11.87 -4.72 6.67
N THR A 203 -12.60 -4.30 5.62
CA THR A 203 -14.04 -4.54 5.47
C THR A 203 -14.36 -6.03 5.38
N ASN A 204 -13.52 -6.84 4.74
CA ASN A 204 -13.70 -8.29 4.65
C ASN A 204 -13.70 -8.99 6.03
N TYR A 205 -13.07 -8.39 7.04
CA TYR A 205 -13.08 -8.89 8.42
C TYR A 205 -14.07 -8.12 9.32
N ASN A 206 -15.12 -7.53 8.72
CA ASN A 206 -16.13 -6.72 9.43
C ASN A 206 -15.51 -5.56 10.23
N GLY A 207 -14.38 -5.08 9.78
CA GLY A 207 -13.68 -3.93 10.34
C GLY A 207 -14.01 -2.66 9.58
N GLU A 208 -13.50 -1.55 10.10
CA GLU A 208 -13.63 -0.22 9.54
C GLU A 208 -12.28 0.49 9.53
N ILE A 209 -12.00 1.26 8.48
CA ILE A 209 -10.83 2.14 8.42
C ILE A 209 -11.27 3.57 8.18
N ASP A 210 -10.76 4.47 8.98
CA ASP A 210 -10.98 5.91 8.89
C ASP A 210 -9.65 6.66 9.07
N PHE A 211 -9.64 7.96 8.83
CA PHE A 211 -8.47 8.80 9.04
C PHE A 211 -8.84 10.22 9.50
N LYS A 212 -7.91 10.82 10.20
CA LYS A 212 -7.92 12.25 10.51
C LYS A 212 -6.62 12.86 10.03
N SER A 213 -6.69 13.96 9.30
CA SER A 213 -5.49 14.63 8.82
C SER A 213 -5.59 16.14 8.90
N THR A 214 -4.52 16.74 9.40
CA THR A 214 -4.26 18.17 9.40
C THR A 214 -2.87 18.42 8.85
N LYS A 215 -2.47 19.68 8.66
CA LYS A 215 -1.09 20.00 8.30
C LYS A 215 -0.14 19.56 9.41
N GLY A 216 0.83 18.71 9.10
CA GLY A 216 1.80 18.20 10.07
C GLY A 216 1.30 17.03 10.92
N LYS A 217 0.15 16.45 10.61
CA LYS A 217 -0.35 15.26 11.33
C LYS A 217 -1.36 14.48 10.52
N THR A 218 -1.12 13.17 10.35
CA THR A 218 -2.11 12.22 9.83
C THR A 218 -2.24 11.05 10.78
N THR A 219 -3.45 10.59 11.03
CA THR A 219 -3.74 9.41 11.83
C THR A 219 -4.71 8.52 11.07
N PHE A 220 -4.28 7.34 10.67
CA PHE A 220 -5.16 6.28 10.21
C PHE A 220 -5.64 5.46 11.41
N LYS A 221 -6.92 5.14 11.43
CA LYS A 221 -7.57 4.36 12.49
C LYS A 221 -8.23 3.15 11.87
N ILE A 222 -7.88 1.97 12.35
CA ILE A 222 -8.51 0.69 11.99
C ILE A 222 -9.26 0.18 13.20
N GLU A 223 -10.49 -0.26 12.98
CA GLU A 223 -11.33 -0.93 13.96
C GLU A 223 -11.58 -2.36 13.52
N LEU A 224 -11.29 -3.34 14.38
CA LEU A 224 -11.57 -4.75 14.14
C LEU A 224 -12.44 -5.31 15.28
N PRO A 225 -13.42 -6.17 14.99
CA PRO A 225 -14.22 -6.79 16.03
C PRO A 225 -13.37 -7.76 16.86
N ILE A 226 -13.58 -7.75 18.18
CA ILE A 226 -13.00 -8.73 19.09
C ILE A 226 -13.99 -9.87 19.24
N TYR A 227 -13.52 -11.07 18.98
CA TYR A 227 -14.30 -12.29 19.25
C TYR A 227 -13.88 -12.85 20.62
N LYS A 228 -14.91 -13.19 21.41
CA LYS A 228 -14.74 -13.87 22.70
C LYS A 228 -14.33 -15.33 22.49
#